data_d9a0bbb4c3bbc56518fb299593751e8e
#
_entry.id   d9a0bbb4c3bbc56518fb299593751e8e
#
_cell.length_a   1.000
_cell.length_b   1.000
_cell.length_c   1.000
_cell.angle_alpha   90.00
_cell.angle_beta   90.00
_cell.angle_gamma   90.00
#
_symmetry.space_group_name_H-M   'P 1'
#
loop_
_entity.id
_entity.type
_entity.pdbx_description
1 polymer ?
#
loop_
_entity_poly.entity_id
_entity_poly.type
_entity_poly.pdbx_seq_one_letter_code
_entity_poly.pdbx_strand_id
1 'polypeptide(L)'
;MKKLMTATAAAALLAGSAFAGGHNEVKIGVILGFTGPLETITPAMGAGAELAMKEVTDSGKLLGGATVTSVRADSTCIDAAAATAAAERLVTSDKVNAIMGADCSGVTGAILQNVARPNGIVMISPSATSPALSTAEDDGLFFRTSPSDARQGVVMTNIIMDRGFKTVALTYTNNDYGKGLADSFAAAFEAAGGTVTINAAHDEDKADYSAEVGALASAGGDLLVVAGYESGGGKQIIQASLDTGAFDTFVLPDGMVGQAIVDAIGPDLN
;
A
#
# COMPACT_ATOMS: atom_id res chain seq x y z
N MET A 1 87.90 14.62 27.49
CA MET A 1 86.97 13.94 26.60
C MET A 1 85.64 13.86 27.32
N LYS A 2 84.76 14.83 27.07
CA LYS A 2 83.41 14.91 27.69
C LYS A 2 82.40 14.53 26.61
N LYS A 3 81.68 13.47 26.83
CA LYS A 3 80.59 13.05 25.95
C LYS A 3 79.31 13.83 26.30
N LEU A 4 78.83 14.64 25.37
CA LEU A 4 77.58 15.29 25.49
C LEU A 4 76.50 14.30 25.09
N MET A 5 75.53 13.97 25.96
CA MET A 5 74.37 13.22 25.71
C MET A 5 73.24 14.20 25.35
N THR A 6 72.83 14.26 24.13
CA THR A 6 71.67 14.98 23.69
C THR A 6 70.44 14.10 23.91
N ALA A 7 69.53 14.49 24.77
CA ALA A 7 68.25 13.86 24.99
C ALA A 7 67.27 14.49 24.00
N THR A 8 66.86 13.67 23.02
CA THR A 8 65.78 14.04 22.07
C THR A 8 64.42 13.68 22.69
N ALA A 9 63.68 14.68 23.12
CA ALA A 9 62.31 14.51 23.56
C ALA A 9 61.40 14.30 22.32
N ALA A 10 60.92 13.08 22.14
CA ALA A 10 59.87 12.78 21.16
C ALA A 10 58.51 13.23 21.73
N ALA A 11 58.04 14.40 21.30
CA ALA A 11 56.65 14.81 21.52
C ALA A 11 55.76 13.95 20.65
N ALA A 12 55.12 12.94 21.21
CA ALA A 12 54.02 12.23 20.54
C ALA A 12 52.81 13.14 20.46
N LEU A 13 52.60 13.74 19.30
CA LEU A 13 51.35 14.38 18.94
C LEU A 13 50.27 13.27 18.81
N LEU A 14 49.51 13.08 19.89
CA LEU A 14 48.20 12.43 19.83
C LEU A 14 47.28 13.33 18.97
N ALA A 15 47.33 13.11 17.67
CA ALA A 15 46.27 13.57 16.79
C ALA A 15 45.02 12.75 17.16
N GLY A 16 44.29 13.25 18.15
CA GLY A 16 42.93 12.82 18.38
C GLY A 16 42.17 13.08 17.07
N SER A 17 41.84 12.00 16.36
CA SER A 17 40.84 12.07 15.30
C SER A 17 39.57 12.61 15.94
N ALA A 18 39.37 13.92 15.83
CA ALA A 18 38.05 14.48 16.00
C ALA A 18 37.21 13.75 14.95
N PHE A 19 36.51 12.73 15.37
CA PHE A 19 35.30 12.34 14.65
C PHE A 19 34.44 13.59 14.63
N ALA A 20 34.58 14.39 13.58
CA ALA A 20 33.57 15.35 13.23
C ALA A 20 32.31 14.49 13.13
N GLY A 21 31.41 14.67 14.09
CA GLY A 21 30.09 14.07 14.06
C GLY A 21 29.40 14.61 12.83
N GLY A 22 29.62 13.92 11.71
CA GLY A 22 28.72 14.04 10.60
C GLY A 22 27.37 13.61 11.18
N HIS A 23 26.40 14.50 11.21
CA HIS A 23 25.04 14.13 11.47
C HIS A 23 24.72 13.02 10.48
N ASN A 24 24.71 11.77 10.94
CA ASN A 24 24.32 10.65 10.10
C ASN A 24 22.85 10.91 9.77
N GLU A 25 22.59 11.22 8.53
CA GLU A 25 21.25 11.35 8.00
C GLU A 25 20.79 10.00 7.48
N VAL A 26 19.60 9.57 7.88
CA VAL A 26 18.89 8.43 7.31
C VAL A 26 17.75 8.98 6.47
N LYS A 27 17.79 8.74 5.18
CA LYS A 27 16.74 9.17 4.24
C LYS A 27 15.77 8.03 3.98
N ILE A 28 14.49 8.28 4.14
CA ILE A 28 13.42 7.33 3.85
C ILE A 28 12.61 7.86 2.65
N GLY A 29 12.50 7.06 1.61
CA GLY A 29 11.57 7.33 0.52
C GLY A 29 10.14 7.06 1.00
N VAL A 30 9.25 8.03 0.87
CA VAL A 30 7.81 7.86 1.15
C VAL A 30 7.09 7.85 -0.19
N ILE A 31 6.83 6.65 -0.71
CA ILE A 31 6.21 6.48 -2.03
C ILE A 31 4.81 5.92 -1.87
N LEU A 32 3.81 6.75 -2.17
CA LEU A 32 2.38 6.44 -2.06
C LEU A 32 1.65 7.01 -3.27
N GLY A 33 0.42 6.54 -3.52
CA GLY A 33 -0.45 7.10 -4.56
C GLY A 33 -1.00 8.47 -4.15
N PHE A 34 -0.16 9.49 -4.17
CA PHE A 34 -0.57 10.88 -3.91
C PHE A 34 -1.47 11.44 -5.01
N THR A 35 -1.50 10.78 -6.16
CA THR A 35 -2.51 10.90 -7.20
C THR A 35 -3.14 9.53 -7.47
N GLY A 36 -4.32 9.50 -8.10
CA GLY A 36 -5.04 8.26 -8.41
C GLY A 36 -6.11 7.89 -7.37
N PRO A 37 -6.57 6.62 -7.36
CA PRO A 37 -7.80 6.25 -6.66
C PRO A 37 -7.75 6.31 -5.13
N LEU A 38 -6.60 6.54 -4.52
CA LEU A 38 -6.42 6.67 -3.07
C LEU A 38 -5.88 8.05 -2.63
N GLU A 39 -5.89 9.04 -3.52
CA GLU A 39 -5.35 10.38 -3.26
C GLU A 39 -5.97 11.10 -2.07
N THR A 40 -7.17 10.70 -1.65
CA THR A 40 -7.88 11.28 -0.50
C THR A 40 -7.32 10.82 0.84
N ILE A 41 -6.72 9.61 0.91
CA ILE A 41 -6.24 8.99 2.16
C ILE A 41 -4.71 8.95 2.27
N THR A 42 -4.00 8.87 1.16
CA THR A 42 -2.52 8.75 1.16
C THR A 42 -1.77 9.94 1.74
N PRO A 43 -2.25 11.21 1.66
CA PRO A 43 -1.61 12.33 2.35
C PRO A 43 -1.51 12.12 3.86
N ALA A 44 -2.55 11.55 4.49
CA ALA A 44 -2.55 11.25 5.92
C ALA A 44 -1.59 10.08 6.26
N MET A 45 -1.51 9.05 5.40
CA MET A 45 -0.52 7.98 5.55
C MET A 45 0.91 8.51 5.50
N GLY A 46 1.21 9.37 4.53
CA GLY A 46 2.53 10.02 4.41
C GLY A 46 2.86 10.89 5.61
N ALA A 47 1.90 11.69 6.08
CA ALA A 47 2.08 12.52 7.29
C ALA A 47 2.32 11.67 8.54
N GLY A 48 1.65 10.52 8.67
CA GLY A 48 1.87 9.58 9.78
C GLY A 48 3.29 9.01 9.78
N ALA A 49 3.79 8.62 8.62
CA ALA A 49 5.17 8.16 8.48
C ALA A 49 6.18 9.26 8.83
N GLU A 50 5.97 10.47 8.35
CA GLU A 50 6.84 11.62 8.63
C GLU A 50 6.81 12.03 10.11
N LEU A 51 5.66 11.90 10.77
CA LEU A 51 5.55 12.10 12.21
C LEU A 51 6.43 11.08 12.97
N ALA A 52 6.36 9.80 12.61
CA ALA A 52 7.19 8.78 13.23
C ALA A 52 8.69 9.04 13.01
N MET A 53 9.08 9.48 11.80
CA MET A 53 10.47 9.86 11.50
C MET A 53 10.92 11.06 12.34
N LYS A 54 10.04 12.04 12.54
CA LYS A 54 10.30 13.17 13.42
C LYS A 54 10.47 12.74 14.88
N GLU A 55 9.61 11.88 15.39
CA GLU A 55 9.71 11.37 16.77
C GLU A 55 11.02 10.59 16.99
N VAL A 56 11.44 9.78 16.02
CA VAL A 56 12.74 9.08 16.06
C VAL A 56 13.89 10.07 16.09
N THR A 57 13.85 11.09 15.25
CA THR A 57 14.86 12.16 15.22
C THR A 57 14.94 12.90 16.54
N ASP A 58 13.80 13.36 17.05
CA ASP A 58 13.70 14.13 18.30
C ASP A 58 14.16 13.32 19.51
N SER A 59 14.02 12.00 19.47
CA SER A 59 14.47 11.10 20.54
C SER A 59 16.00 11.09 20.71
N GLY A 60 16.76 11.42 19.68
CA GLY A 60 18.22 11.37 19.65
C GLY A 60 18.84 9.99 19.84
N LYS A 61 18.01 8.91 19.78
CA LYS A 61 18.46 7.55 20.12
C LYS A 61 18.94 6.75 18.91
N LEU A 62 18.55 7.13 17.70
CA LEU A 62 18.92 6.42 16.49
C LEU A 62 20.38 6.68 16.15
N LEU A 63 21.20 5.63 16.00
CA LEU A 63 22.58 5.70 15.51
C LEU A 63 23.43 6.85 16.14
N GLY A 64 23.25 7.07 17.46
CA GLY A 64 23.99 8.12 18.15
C GLY A 64 23.54 9.55 17.83
N GLY A 65 22.28 9.74 17.48
CA GLY A 65 21.69 11.05 17.18
C GLY A 65 21.50 11.34 15.69
N ALA A 66 21.43 10.30 14.87
CA ALA A 66 21.09 10.45 13.45
C ALA A 66 19.70 11.10 13.26
N THR A 67 19.60 11.96 12.26
CA THR A 67 18.33 12.53 11.83
C THR A 67 17.68 11.61 10.79
N VAL A 68 16.34 11.50 10.82
CA VAL A 68 15.58 10.80 9.79
C VAL A 68 14.82 11.84 8.97
N THR A 69 15.01 11.80 7.68
CA THR A 69 14.33 12.68 6.72
C THR A 69 13.54 11.91 5.71
N SER A 70 12.44 12.49 5.20
CA SER A 70 11.60 11.88 4.16
C SER A 70 11.88 12.52 2.80
N VAL A 71 11.75 11.70 1.76
CA VAL A 71 11.66 12.15 0.36
C VAL A 71 10.38 11.56 -0.24
N ARG A 72 9.41 12.42 -0.55
CA ARG A 72 8.14 11.97 -1.14
C ARG A 72 8.27 11.63 -2.62
N ALA A 73 7.56 10.60 -3.04
CA ALA A 73 7.38 10.22 -4.44
C ALA A 73 5.94 9.72 -4.65
N ASP A 74 5.42 9.89 -5.85
CA ASP A 74 4.08 9.45 -6.22
C ASP A 74 4.15 8.09 -6.93
N SER A 75 3.42 7.10 -6.42
CA SER A 75 3.28 5.78 -7.05
C SER A 75 2.08 5.70 -7.99
N THR A 76 1.22 6.71 -8.00
CA THR A 76 -0.08 6.73 -8.71
C THR A 76 -1.06 5.61 -8.33
N CYS A 77 -0.65 4.64 -7.52
CA CYS A 77 -1.39 3.43 -7.14
C CYS A 77 -1.57 2.41 -8.29
N ILE A 78 -1.82 2.83 -9.52
CA ILE A 78 -2.25 1.95 -10.64
C ILE A 78 -1.24 1.84 -11.78
N ASP A 79 -0.33 2.79 -11.95
CA ASP A 79 0.69 2.76 -13.02
C ASP A 79 2.02 2.20 -12.50
N ALA A 80 2.26 0.91 -12.79
CA ALA A 80 3.48 0.21 -12.38
C ALA A 80 4.76 0.81 -12.99
N ALA A 81 4.69 1.38 -14.19
CA ALA A 81 5.85 1.99 -14.83
C ALA A 81 6.22 3.32 -14.18
N ALA A 82 5.23 4.18 -13.94
CA ALA A 82 5.42 5.44 -13.22
C ALA A 82 5.94 5.21 -11.79
N ALA A 83 5.36 4.25 -11.07
CA ALA A 83 5.78 3.88 -9.73
C ALA A 83 7.23 3.36 -9.68
N THR A 84 7.60 2.49 -10.63
CA THR A 84 8.98 1.98 -10.76
C THR A 84 9.95 3.12 -11.02
N ALA A 85 9.67 4.03 -11.96
CA ALA A 85 10.53 5.17 -12.25
C ALA A 85 10.68 6.11 -11.05
N ALA A 86 9.60 6.37 -10.31
CA ALA A 86 9.63 7.17 -9.09
C ALA A 86 10.50 6.52 -8.01
N ALA A 87 10.40 5.20 -7.82
CA ALA A 87 11.22 4.45 -6.87
C ALA A 87 12.69 4.41 -7.29
N GLU A 88 12.98 4.23 -8.58
CA GLU A 88 14.35 4.30 -9.10
C GLU A 88 14.99 5.66 -8.82
N ARG A 89 14.25 6.76 -8.97
CA ARG A 89 14.73 8.10 -8.62
C ARG A 89 15.07 8.19 -7.14
N LEU A 90 14.19 7.70 -6.26
CA LEU A 90 14.45 7.68 -4.81
C LEU A 90 15.76 6.97 -4.48
N VAL A 91 16.01 5.80 -5.09
CA VAL A 91 17.20 4.99 -4.81
C VAL A 91 18.45 5.56 -5.47
N THR A 92 18.37 5.93 -6.75
CA THR A 92 19.56 6.26 -7.55
C THR A 92 19.96 7.73 -7.44
N SER A 93 18.99 8.64 -7.32
CA SER A 93 19.22 10.10 -7.28
C SER A 93 19.17 10.64 -5.87
N ASP A 94 18.09 10.36 -5.15
CA ASP A 94 17.86 10.88 -3.80
C ASP A 94 18.64 10.11 -2.73
N LYS A 95 19.13 8.88 -3.08
CA LYS A 95 19.95 8.04 -2.21
C LYS A 95 19.27 7.67 -0.89
N VAL A 96 18.01 7.27 -0.96
CA VAL A 96 17.27 6.81 0.22
C VAL A 96 17.85 5.50 0.76
N ASN A 97 17.76 5.28 2.06
CA ASN A 97 18.26 4.09 2.74
C ASN A 97 17.20 2.98 2.82
N ALA A 98 15.92 3.35 2.80
CA ALA A 98 14.78 2.43 2.79
C ALA A 98 13.57 3.13 2.17
N ILE A 99 12.53 2.36 1.89
CA ILE A 99 11.26 2.84 1.31
C ILE A 99 10.12 2.50 2.27
N MET A 100 9.31 3.51 2.62
CA MET A 100 7.97 3.37 3.16
C MET A 100 7.00 3.47 1.99
N GLY A 101 6.31 2.37 1.71
CA GLY A 101 5.43 2.26 0.53
C GLY A 101 5.68 0.95 -0.25
N ALA A 102 5.00 0.74 -1.38
CA ALA A 102 3.90 1.59 -1.79
C ALA A 102 2.61 1.18 -1.06
N ASP A 103 1.55 1.91 -1.31
CA ASP A 103 0.23 1.68 -0.71
C ASP A 103 -0.55 0.57 -1.45
N CYS A 104 -0.55 0.58 -2.78
CA CYS A 104 -1.32 -0.33 -3.62
C CYS A 104 -0.50 -1.57 -4.02
N SER A 105 -1.11 -2.76 -4.02
CA SER A 105 -0.42 -4.04 -4.13
C SER A 105 0.36 -4.21 -5.45
N GLY A 106 -0.23 -3.85 -6.59
CA GLY A 106 0.42 -4.03 -7.91
C GLY A 106 1.69 -3.18 -8.04
N VAL A 107 1.62 -1.90 -7.70
CA VAL A 107 2.80 -1.01 -7.74
C VAL A 107 3.83 -1.39 -6.67
N THR A 108 3.39 -1.90 -5.51
CA THR A 108 4.30 -2.43 -4.47
C THR A 108 5.10 -3.62 -5.01
N GLY A 109 4.43 -4.57 -5.66
CA GLY A 109 5.09 -5.71 -6.30
C GLY A 109 6.07 -5.29 -7.40
N ALA A 110 5.67 -4.33 -8.24
CA ALA A 110 6.54 -3.80 -9.29
C ALA A 110 7.80 -3.13 -8.73
N ILE A 111 7.67 -2.28 -7.72
CA ILE A 111 8.81 -1.63 -7.06
C ILE A 111 9.69 -2.67 -6.37
N LEU A 112 9.11 -3.63 -5.67
CA LEU A 112 9.85 -4.70 -5.00
C LEU A 112 10.74 -5.45 -5.99
N GLN A 113 10.17 -5.92 -7.10
CA GLN A 113 10.90 -6.76 -8.05
C GLN A 113 11.91 -5.97 -8.89
N ASN A 114 11.56 -4.76 -9.33
CA ASN A 114 12.37 -4.03 -10.29
C ASN A 114 13.37 -3.06 -9.65
N VAL A 115 13.12 -2.61 -8.40
CA VAL A 115 13.94 -1.58 -7.75
C VAL A 115 14.51 -2.05 -6.42
N ALA A 116 13.66 -2.49 -5.48
CA ALA A 116 14.11 -2.75 -4.11
C ALA A 116 15.06 -3.96 -4.04
N ARG A 117 14.68 -5.09 -4.60
CA ARG A 117 15.50 -6.31 -4.63
C ARG A 117 16.85 -6.10 -5.33
N PRO A 118 16.90 -5.58 -6.58
CA PRO A 118 18.18 -5.38 -7.28
C PRO A 118 19.13 -4.42 -6.56
N ASN A 119 18.62 -3.50 -5.75
CA ASN A 119 19.41 -2.51 -5.04
C ASN A 119 19.59 -2.80 -3.53
N GLY A 120 19.03 -3.91 -3.01
CA GLY A 120 19.12 -4.26 -1.60
C GLY A 120 18.40 -3.27 -0.67
N ILE A 121 17.32 -2.67 -1.12
CA ILE A 121 16.54 -1.65 -0.38
C ILE A 121 15.38 -2.30 0.34
N VAL A 122 15.30 -2.08 1.66
CA VAL A 122 14.17 -2.53 2.47
C VAL A 122 12.93 -1.70 2.14
N MET A 123 11.79 -2.39 2.00
CA MET A 123 10.47 -1.77 1.80
C MET A 123 9.52 -2.16 2.93
N ILE A 124 8.76 -1.18 3.42
CA ILE A 124 7.64 -1.41 4.35
C ILE A 124 6.38 -0.76 3.78
N SER A 125 5.43 -1.60 3.36
CA SER A 125 4.14 -1.12 2.86
C SER A 125 3.16 -0.86 4.00
N PRO A 126 2.43 0.27 4.00
CA PRO A 126 1.39 0.54 5.00
C PRO A 126 0.10 -0.22 4.72
N SER A 127 -0.21 -0.53 3.46
CA SER A 127 -1.55 -0.98 3.06
C SER A 127 -1.63 -1.94 1.87
N ALA A 128 -0.51 -2.41 1.30
CA ALA A 128 -0.54 -3.41 0.23
C ALA A 128 -0.94 -4.78 0.78
N THR A 129 -2.13 -5.25 0.45
CA THR A 129 -2.81 -6.39 1.09
C THR A 129 -2.82 -7.67 0.26
N SER A 130 -2.51 -7.63 -1.05
CA SER A 130 -2.57 -8.81 -1.92
C SER A 130 -1.89 -10.04 -1.30
N PRO A 131 -2.54 -11.22 -1.33
CA PRO A 131 -1.95 -12.47 -0.86
C PRO A 131 -0.65 -12.85 -1.59
N ALA A 132 -0.51 -12.43 -2.86
CA ALA A 132 0.68 -12.68 -3.66
C ALA A 132 1.96 -12.09 -3.03
N LEU A 133 1.84 -10.97 -2.33
CA LEU A 133 2.97 -10.35 -1.62
C LEU A 133 3.50 -11.18 -0.44
N SER A 134 2.68 -12.11 0.11
CA SER A 134 3.12 -13.01 1.18
C SER A 134 4.06 -14.12 0.70
N THR A 135 4.05 -14.41 -0.60
CA THR A 135 4.81 -15.50 -1.23
C THR A 135 5.74 -14.99 -2.34
N ALA A 136 5.79 -13.68 -2.54
CA ALA A 136 6.72 -13.07 -3.49
C ALA A 136 8.16 -13.35 -3.07
N GLU A 137 9.03 -13.56 -4.05
CA GLU A 137 10.46 -13.53 -3.80
C GLU A 137 10.86 -12.10 -3.40
N ASP A 138 11.35 -11.92 -2.18
CA ASP A 138 11.63 -10.61 -1.62
C ASP A 138 13.04 -10.46 -1.04
N ASP A 139 13.83 -11.52 -1.03
CA ASP A 139 15.18 -11.57 -0.44
C ASP A 139 15.20 -11.09 1.03
N GLY A 140 14.08 -11.16 1.74
CA GLY A 140 13.92 -10.64 3.10
C GLY A 140 13.84 -9.10 3.19
N LEU A 141 13.53 -8.42 2.09
CA LEU A 141 13.52 -6.96 1.98
C LEU A 141 12.12 -6.35 2.05
N PHE A 142 11.06 -7.17 1.95
CA PHE A 142 9.68 -6.67 1.97
C PHE A 142 8.97 -6.98 3.28
N PHE A 143 8.32 -5.96 3.81
CA PHE A 143 7.47 -6.02 5.00
C PHE A 143 6.18 -5.23 4.75
N ARG A 144 5.12 -5.55 5.48
CA ARG A 144 3.89 -4.77 5.51
C ARG A 144 3.29 -4.72 6.90
N THR A 145 2.60 -3.63 7.20
CA THR A 145 1.89 -3.45 8.47
C THR A 145 0.41 -3.81 8.38
N SER A 146 -0.12 -3.97 7.16
CA SER A 146 -1.49 -4.44 6.90
C SER A 146 -1.58 -5.97 6.90
N PRO A 147 -2.72 -6.57 7.27
CA PRO A 147 -2.96 -7.99 7.07
C PRO A 147 -3.12 -8.35 5.59
N SER A 148 -3.05 -9.65 5.27
CA SER A 148 -3.33 -10.14 3.92
C SER A 148 -4.83 -10.24 3.63
N ASP A 149 -5.22 -10.00 2.38
CA ASP A 149 -6.58 -10.21 1.85
C ASP A 149 -7.07 -11.65 1.98
N ALA A 150 -6.17 -12.61 2.12
CA ALA A 150 -6.56 -13.97 2.50
C ALA A 150 -7.34 -13.99 3.83
N ARG A 151 -7.00 -13.09 4.77
CA ARG A 151 -7.75 -12.92 6.03
C ARG A 151 -9.00 -12.09 5.82
N GLN A 152 -8.93 -11.03 5.04
CA GLN A 152 -10.07 -10.16 4.74
C GLN A 152 -11.21 -10.95 4.07
N GLY A 153 -10.92 -11.79 3.09
CA GLY A 153 -11.90 -12.64 2.44
C GLY A 153 -12.67 -13.52 3.43
N VAL A 154 -11.98 -14.10 4.41
CA VAL A 154 -12.63 -14.89 5.48
C VAL A 154 -13.51 -14.02 6.37
N VAL A 155 -13.05 -12.81 6.73
CA VAL A 155 -13.84 -11.89 7.59
C VAL A 155 -15.09 -11.42 6.86
N MET A 156 -14.98 -11.02 5.61
CA MET A 156 -16.13 -10.64 4.77
C MET A 156 -17.14 -11.79 4.65
N THR A 157 -16.65 -13.01 4.39
CA THR A 157 -17.48 -14.22 4.36
C THR A 157 -18.28 -14.40 5.64
N ASN A 158 -17.63 -14.34 6.79
CA ASN A 158 -18.30 -14.52 8.08
C ASN A 158 -19.40 -13.46 8.28
N ILE A 159 -19.12 -12.19 7.97
CA ILE A 159 -20.09 -11.10 8.10
C ILE A 159 -21.31 -11.32 7.20
N ILE A 160 -21.10 -11.74 5.95
CA ILE A 160 -22.18 -11.98 4.98
C ILE A 160 -23.05 -13.18 5.43
N MET A 161 -22.38 -14.29 5.80
CA MET A 161 -23.07 -15.50 6.25
C MET A 161 -23.85 -15.29 7.57
N ASP A 162 -23.29 -14.55 8.53
CA ASP A 162 -23.96 -14.21 9.79
C ASP A 162 -25.21 -13.33 9.59
N ARG A 163 -25.24 -12.54 8.52
CA ARG A 163 -26.42 -11.77 8.09
C ARG A 163 -27.44 -12.58 7.31
N GLY A 164 -27.15 -13.85 7.02
CA GLY A 164 -28.07 -14.78 6.37
C GLY A 164 -28.03 -14.79 4.84
N PHE A 165 -27.19 -13.98 4.21
CA PHE A 165 -27.01 -13.97 2.77
C PHE A 165 -26.30 -15.23 2.28
N LYS A 166 -26.70 -15.74 1.11
CA LYS A 166 -26.20 -17.00 0.57
C LYS A 166 -25.67 -16.91 -0.85
N THR A 167 -26.06 -15.86 -1.58
CA THR A 167 -25.65 -15.65 -2.97
C THR A 167 -25.09 -14.24 -3.12
N VAL A 168 -23.95 -14.11 -3.79
CA VAL A 168 -23.31 -12.82 -4.02
C VAL A 168 -22.91 -12.65 -5.47
N ALA A 169 -23.13 -11.47 -6.03
CA ALA A 169 -22.37 -11.01 -7.19
C ALA A 169 -21.07 -10.35 -6.70
N LEU A 170 -19.97 -10.57 -7.40
CA LEU A 170 -18.66 -10.05 -7.05
C LEU A 170 -18.06 -9.33 -8.25
N THR A 171 -17.64 -8.10 -8.05
CA THR A 171 -16.80 -7.38 -9.01
C THR A 171 -15.54 -6.87 -8.33
N TYR A 172 -14.45 -6.76 -9.09
CA TYR A 172 -13.16 -6.34 -8.55
C TYR A 172 -12.39 -5.47 -9.55
N THR A 173 -11.62 -4.52 -9.02
CA THR A 173 -10.69 -3.72 -9.83
C THR A 173 -9.65 -4.62 -10.49
N ASN A 174 -9.42 -4.41 -11.79
CA ASN A 174 -8.57 -5.25 -12.63
C ASN A 174 -7.06 -5.04 -12.34
N ASN A 175 -6.65 -5.38 -11.13
CA ASN A 175 -5.26 -5.33 -10.69
C ASN A 175 -4.96 -6.41 -9.61
N ASP A 176 -3.72 -6.46 -9.13
CA ASP A 176 -3.27 -7.49 -8.17
C ASP A 176 -4.01 -7.41 -6.81
N TYR A 177 -4.44 -6.21 -6.38
CA TYR A 177 -5.25 -6.05 -5.18
C TYR A 177 -6.64 -6.65 -5.38
N GLY A 178 -7.39 -6.12 -6.35
CA GLY A 178 -8.77 -6.53 -6.56
C GLY A 178 -8.89 -8.01 -6.85
N LYS A 179 -8.02 -8.54 -7.74
CA LYS A 179 -8.01 -9.97 -8.06
C LYS A 179 -7.66 -10.82 -6.85
N GLY A 180 -6.64 -10.47 -6.09
CA GLY A 180 -6.21 -11.24 -4.91
C GLY A 180 -7.27 -11.31 -3.83
N LEU A 181 -7.96 -10.19 -3.57
CA LEU A 181 -9.08 -10.14 -2.62
C LEU A 181 -10.29 -10.91 -3.15
N ALA A 182 -10.66 -10.73 -4.42
CA ALA A 182 -11.80 -11.42 -5.02
C ALA A 182 -11.62 -12.95 -4.99
N ASP A 183 -10.45 -13.45 -5.37
CA ASP A 183 -10.14 -14.88 -5.33
C ASP A 183 -10.20 -15.43 -3.88
N SER A 184 -9.64 -14.68 -2.92
CA SER A 184 -9.64 -15.07 -1.51
C SER A 184 -11.04 -15.09 -0.90
N PHE A 185 -11.85 -14.08 -1.23
CA PHE A 185 -13.24 -14.00 -0.79
C PHE A 185 -14.08 -15.10 -1.41
N ALA A 186 -14.02 -15.29 -2.73
CA ALA A 186 -14.79 -16.31 -3.44
C ALA A 186 -14.50 -17.71 -2.87
N ALA A 187 -13.23 -18.06 -2.71
CA ALA A 187 -12.83 -19.34 -2.13
C ALA A 187 -13.36 -19.54 -0.70
N ALA A 188 -13.28 -18.50 0.13
CA ALA A 188 -13.78 -18.57 1.51
C ALA A 188 -15.30 -18.65 1.58
N PHE A 189 -16.01 -17.90 0.74
CA PHE A 189 -17.47 -17.85 0.70
C PHE A 189 -18.06 -19.18 0.19
N GLU A 190 -17.50 -19.75 -0.86
CA GLU A 190 -17.89 -21.06 -1.40
C GLU A 190 -17.60 -22.19 -0.40
N ALA A 191 -16.44 -22.16 0.26
CA ALA A 191 -16.10 -23.12 1.31
C ALA A 191 -17.06 -23.05 2.52
N ALA A 192 -17.65 -21.88 2.78
CA ALA A 192 -18.68 -21.69 3.82
C ALA A 192 -20.11 -22.08 3.34
N GLY A 193 -20.26 -22.56 2.11
CA GLY A 193 -21.54 -22.98 1.53
C GLY A 193 -22.33 -21.84 0.86
N GLY A 194 -21.69 -20.69 0.60
CA GLY A 194 -22.25 -19.62 -0.22
C GLY A 194 -22.07 -19.89 -1.71
N THR A 195 -22.69 -19.06 -2.54
CA THR A 195 -22.57 -19.12 -4.01
C THR A 195 -22.15 -17.77 -4.55
N VAL A 196 -21.05 -17.72 -5.29
CA VAL A 196 -20.66 -16.56 -6.09
C VAL A 196 -21.30 -16.69 -7.48
N THR A 197 -22.27 -15.85 -7.78
CA THR A 197 -23.05 -15.91 -9.03
C THR A 197 -22.26 -15.44 -10.24
N ILE A 198 -21.39 -14.46 -10.02
CA ILE A 198 -20.44 -13.91 -10.99
C ILE A 198 -19.22 -13.37 -10.24
N ASN A 199 -18.03 -13.52 -10.83
CA ASN A 199 -16.79 -12.91 -10.39
C ASN A 199 -16.15 -12.22 -11.60
N ALA A 200 -16.31 -10.90 -11.70
CA ALA A 200 -15.96 -10.13 -12.90
C ALA A 200 -15.05 -8.94 -12.57
N ALA A 201 -14.01 -8.78 -13.39
CA ALA A 201 -13.14 -7.61 -13.28
C ALA A 201 -13.82 -6.35 -13.86
N HIS A 202 -13.51 -5.20 -13.26
CA HIS A 202 -13.78 -3.87 -13.83
C HIS A 202 -12.50 -3.04 -13.88
N ASP A 203 -12.42 -2.16 -14.87
CA ASP A 203 -11.33 -1.19 -14.98
C ASP A 203 -11.67 0.09 -14.19
N GLU A 204 -10.64 0.84 -13.74
CA GLU A 204 -10.83 2.01 -12.88
C GLU A 204 -11.24 3.28 -13.65
N ASP A 205 -10.83 3.41 -14.90
CA ASP A 205 -10.90 4.67 -15.66
C ASP A 205 -11.97 4.67 -16.77
N LYS A 206 -13.08 3.95 -16.58
CA LYS A 206 -14.18 3.97 -17.54
C LYS A 206 -15.13 5.13 -17.28
N ALA A 207 -15.63 5.70 -18.35
CA ALA A 207 -16.67 6.75 -18.28
C ALA A 207 -18.07 6.21 -17.97
N ASP A 208 -18.31 4.91 -18.22
CA ASP A 208 -19.62 4.25 -18.07
C ASP A 208 -19.44 2.79 -17.66
N TYR A 209 -20.20 2.35 -16.67
CA TYR A 209 -20.21 0.99 -16.12
C TYR A 209 -21.55 0.26 -16.33
N SER A 210 -22.42 0.75 -17.21
CA SER A 210 -23.73 0.15 -17.47
C SER A 210 -23.64 -1.31 -17.93
N ALA A 211 -22.60 -1.66 -18.69
CA ALA A 211 -22.40 -3.02 -19.17
C ALA A 211 -22.01 -3.97 -18.01
N GLU A 212 -21.11 -3.53 -17.12
CA GLU A 212 -20.70 -4.27 -15.93
C GLU A 212 -21.91 -4.47 -15.00
N VAL A 213 -22.65 -3.40 -14.69
CA VAL A 213 -23.84 -3.47 -13.83
C VAL A 213 -24.92 -4.36 -14.46
N GLY A 214 -25.12 -4.28 -15.78
CA GLY A 214 -26.04 -5.17 -16.49
C GLY A 214 -25.66 -6.64 -16.42
N ALA A 215 -24.36 -6.96 -16.49
CA ALA A 215 -23.86 -8.32 -16.35
C ALA A 215 -24.02 -8.84 -14.91
N LEU A 216 -23.70 -8.01 -13.91
CA LEU A 216 -23.85 -8.31 -12.49
C LEU A 216 -25.34 -8.55 -12.15
N ALA A 217 -26.25 -7.66 -12.59
CA ALA A 217 -27.69 -7.80 -12.40
C ALA A 217 -28.26 -9.05 -13.05
N SER A 218 -27.78 -9.40 -14.26
CA SER A 218 -28.22 -10.62 -14.97
C SER A 218 -27.80 -11.90 -14.27
N ALA A 219 -26.66 -11.90 -13.61
CA ALA A 219 -26.18 -13.03 -12.80
C ALA A 219 -26.94 -13.14 -11.47
N GLY A 220 -27.45 -12.02 -10.95
CA GLY A 220 -28.18 -11.93 -9.69
C GLY A 220 -27.30 -12.13 -8.48
N GLY A 221 -27.94 -12.17 -7.32
CA GLY A 221 -27.31 -12.34 -6.00
C GLY A 221 -28.09 -11.56 -4.94
N ASP A 222 -27.93 -11.93 -3.68
CA ASP A 222 -28.56 -11.24 -2.56
C ASP A 222 -27.92 -9.87 -2.30
N LEU A 223 -26.65 -9.71 -2.68
CA LEU A 223 -25.88 -8.49 -2.55
C LEU A 223 -24.73 -8.42 -3.57
N LEU A 224 -24.14 -7.23 -3.70
CA LEU A 224 -22.97 -6.99 -4.53
C LEU A 224 -21.72 -6.74 -3.63
N VAL A 225 -20.68 -7.55 -3.83
CA VAL A 225 -19.34 -7.30 -3.30
C VAL A 225 -18.53 -6.50 -4.33
N VAL A 226 -18.01 -5.34 -3.91
CA VAL A 226 -17.20 -4.48 -4.78
C VAL A 226 -15.79 -4.38 -4.22
N ALA A 227 -14.87 -5.21 -4.73
CA ALA A 227 -13.46 -5.20 -4.35
C ALA A 227 -12.69 -4.15 -5.17
N GLY A 228 -12.78 -2.89 -4.78
CA GLY A 228 -12.24 -1.74 -5.50
C GLY A 228 -11.60 -0.70 -4.60
N TYR A 229 -11.47 0.50 -5.16
CA TYR A 229 -10.94 1.67 -4.48
C TYR A 229 -11.99 2.75 -4.28
N GLU A 230 -11.73 3.64 -3.30
CA GLU A 230 -12.65 4.69 -2.83
C GLU A 230 -13.11 5.65 -3.95
N SER A 231 -12.22 6.02 -4.88
CA SER A 231 -12.51 6.99 -5.95
C SER A 231 -12.21 6.41 -7.32
N GLY A 232 -12.79 5.26 -7.64
CA GLY A 232 -12.58 4.60 -8.91
C GLY A 232 -13.85 3.98 -9.45
N GLY A 233 -13.69 3.01 -10.34
CA GLY A 233 -14.79 2.28 -10.98
C GLY A 233 -15.75 1.63 -10.00
N GLY A 234 -15.25 1.17 -8.85
CA GLY A 234 -16.06 0.57 -7.80
C GLY A 234 -17.18 1.50 -7.31
N LYS A 235 -16.86 2.76 -7.01
CA LYS A 235 -17.86 3.76 -6.60
C LYS A 235 -18.92 3.99 -7.68
N GLN A 236 -18.50 4.09 -8.93
CA GLN A 236 -19.41 4.32 -10.05
C GLN A 236 -20.32 3.10 -10.30
N ILE A 237 -19.83 1.88 -10.11
CA ILE A 237 -20.63 0.65 -10.18
C ILE A 237 -21.69 0.63 -9.07
N ILE A 238 -21.37 1.05 -7.85
CA ILE A 238 -22.35 1.15 -6.77
C ILE A 238 -23.45 2.16 -7.15
N GLN A 239 -23.06 3.37 -7.55
CA GLN A 239 -24.03 4.40 -7.97
C GLN A 239 -24.92 3.91 -9.11
N ALA A 240 -24.34 3.33 -10.16
CA ALA A 240 -25.12 2.81 -11.28
C ALA A 240 -26.03 1.63 -10.88
N SER A 241 -25.62 0.82 -9.90
CA SER A 241 -26.46 -0.25 -9.34
C SER A 241 -27.67 0.31 -8.59
N LEU A 242 -27.49 1.36 -7.79
CA LEU A 242 -28.57 2.07 -7.10
C LEU A 242 -29.53 2.75 -8.09
N ASP A 243 -28.99 3.47 -9.07
CA ASP A 243 -29.77 4.19 -10.10
C ASP A 243 -30.67 3.26 -10.93
N THR A 244 -30.18 2.04 -11.18
CA THR A 244 -30.90 1.03 -11.99
C THR A 244 -31.73 0.06 -11.14
N GLY A 245 -31.56 0.06 -9.82
CA GLY A 245 -32.17 -0.93 -8.92
C GLY A 245 -31.60 -2.33 -9.09
N ALA A 246 -30.37 -2.45 -9.61
CA ALA A 246 -29.72 -3.75 -9.82
C ALA A 246 -29.32 -4.42 -8.48
N PHE A 247 -28.79 -3.63 -7.55
CA PHE A 247 -28.49 -4.03 -6.18
C PHE A 247 -28.78 -2.88 -5.23
N ASP A 248 -29.20 -3.20 -4.00
CA ASP A 248 -29.45 -2.27 -2.90
C ASP A 248 -28.59 -2.57 -1.65
N THR A 249 -27.90 -3.71 -1.66
CA THR A 249 -27.05 -4.15 -0.56
C THR A 249 -25.64 -4.40 -1.06
N PHE A 250 -24.66 -3.79 -0.37
CA PHE A 250 -23.26 -3.80 -0.78
C PHE A 250 -22.34 -4.23 0.34
N VAL A 251 -21.25 -4.91 -0.01
CA VAL A 251 -20.13 -5.18 0.89
C VAL A 251 -18.86 -4.61 0.28
N LEU A 252 -18.24 -3.72 1.04
CA LEU A 252 -17.08 -2.95 0.63
C LEU A 252 -15.86 -3.33 1.47
N PRO A 253 -14.70 -3.59 0.86
CA PRO A 253 -13.46 -3.90 1.57
C PRO A 253 -12.70 -2.64 2.00
N ASP A 254 -11.50 -2.84 2.55
CA ASP A 254 -10.61 -1.80 3.05
C ASP A 254 -10.29 -0.70 2.03
N GLY A 255 -10.04 -1.06 0.76
CA GLY A 255 -9.77 -0.09 -0.31
C GLY A 255 -10.92 0.86 -0.65
N MET A 256 -12.12 0.56 -0.15
CA MET A 256 -13.33 1.37 -0.30
C MET A 256 -13.70 2.15 0.97
N VAL A 257 -12.83 2.14 2.00
CA VAL A 257 -13.10 2.83 3.28
C VAL A 257 -12.53 4.24 3.22
N GLY A 258 -13.41 5.22 3.10
CA GLY A 258 -13.03 6.63 3.10
C GLY A 258 -14.21 7.57 3.18
N GLN A 259 -13.96 8.81 3.59
CA GLN A 259 -15.03 9.82 3.72
C GLN A 259 -15.62 10.18 2.36
N ALA A 260 -14.81 10.15 1.28
CA ALA A 260 -15.28 10.52 -0.04
C ALA A 260 -16.38 9.59 -0.58
N ILE A 261 -16.34 8.29 -0.26
CA ILE A 261 -17.40 7.37 -0.67
C ILE A 261 -18.68 7.60 0.15
N VAL A 262 -18.52 7.87 1.45
CA VAL A 262 -19.66 8.19 2.33
C VAL A 262 -20.36 9.47 1.87
N ASP A 263 -19.59 10.49 1.53
CA ASP A 263 -20.14 11.77 1.06
C ASP A 263 -20.81 11.64 -0.31
N ALA A 264 -20.31 10.76 -1.18
CA ALA A 264 -20.81 10.59 -2.53
C ALA A 264 -22.09 9.74 -2.62
N ILE A 265 -22.11 8.61 -1.93
CA ILE A 265 -23.19 7.61 -2.05
C ILE A 265 -23.88 7.27 -0.72
N GLY A 266 -23.34 7.72 0.43
CA GLY A 266 -23.91 7.43 1.75
C GLY A 266 -25.38 7.81 1.90
N PRO A 267 -25.85 8.98 1.37
CA PRO A 267 -27.27 9.33 1.41
C PRO A 267 -28.19 8.32 0.71
N ASP A 268 -27.69 7.62 -0.31
CA ASP A 268 -28.45 6.67 -1.12
C ASP A 268 -28.41 5.24 -0.55
N LEU A 269 -27.55 4.99 0.46
CA LEU A 269 -27.38 3.69 1.10
C LEU A 269 -28.14 3.52 2.42
N ASN A 270 -28.97 4.49 2.83
CA ASN A 270 -29.75 4.49 4.09
C ASN A 270 -31.23 4.24 3.87
#